data_3daa5c465b0245753c4eb145e8fd4a5f
#
_entry.id   3daa5c465b0245753c4eb145e8fd4a5f
#
_cell.length_a   1.000
_cell.length_b   1.000
_cell.length_c   1.000
_cell.angle_alpha   90.00
_cell.angle_beta   90.00
_cell.angle_gamma   90.00
#
_symmetry.space_group_name_H-M   'P 1'
#
loop_
_entity.id
_entity.type
_entity.pdbx_description
1 polymer ?
#
loop_
_entity_poly.entity_id
_entity_poly.type
_entity_poly.pdbx_seq_one_letter_code
_entity_poly.pdbx_strand_id
1 'polypeptide(L)'
;MAPEQLPALLRRLVLPVYLPTALYSIGAAAIVPVVPLVGLDLGLSVPQVALLGTAVGLLAVLGPLPTGQLVARIGERSALVAGGLVSILAVVGCLAAAWPQGTSRPSWSPALFCASILLMALGDLTWDLGRQTYIADEVPLHLRARAMTLFGGTMRVGRIVGPLLGAAAITLAGPAAAFIVHLVGACAGLVLIMLFVPPRLASPPHSAAAGLDAPSPRGTVLRPLLLVGLAVLVLTAARTNRDLLLPLLGHEFGHPEAVVSLVFAVAAAVELGFILPAGTVMDRFGRAAVLVPCLALMGVGYLLAPLSATVPGFVVVSLVFAVGNGLGAGINKTLSADLTPSRNRAGWLGLWNSLTNAGALLGPGLVAVAASAASVLSASFATGWFTLAGAGWALWWLPRFVPGRPHEPAEPRLD
;
A
#
# COMPACT_ATOMS: atom_id res chain seq x y z
N MET A 1 34.92 6.40 -2.87
CA MET A 1 34.44 6.57 -1.48
C MET A 1 34.48 5.21 -0.81
N ALA A 2 35.14 5.14 0.33
CA ALA A 2 35.41 3.89 1.04
C ALA A 2 34.10 3.20 1.52
N PRO A 3 34.06 1.86 1.59
CA PRO A 3 32.90 1.09 2.05
C PRO A 3 32.43 1.43 3.47
N GLU A 4 33.26 2.11 4.25
CA GLU A 4 32.96 2.56 5.61
C GLU A 4 31.91 3.70 5.72
N GLN A 5 31.61 4.39 4.63
CA GLN A 5 30.68 5.54 4.66
C GLN A 5 29.20 5.13 4.62
N LEU A 6 28.87 3.97 4.08
CA LEU A 6 27.48 3.49 4.01
C LEU A 6 26.87 3.17 5.38
N PRO A 7 27.55 2.42 6.28
CA PRO A 7 27.02 2.16 7.62
C PRO A 7 26.81 3.43 8.46
N ALA A 8 27.72 4.41 8.31
CA ALA A 8 27.61 5.69 9.03
C ALA A 8 26.41 6.53 8.56
N LEU A 9 26.18 6.59 7.23
CA LEU A 9 25.03 7.29 6.65
C LEU A 9 23.71 6.61 7.07
N LEU A 10 23.63 5.28 6.97
CA LEU A 10 22.43 4.55 7.36
C LEU A 10 22.12 4.75 8.85
N ARG A 11 23.14 4.75 9.73
CA ARG A 11 22.98 5.05 11.17
C ARG A 11 22.42 6.45 11.41
N ARG A 12 22.85 7.46 10.64
CA ARG A 12 22.30 8.82 10.72
C ARG A 12 20.82 8.90 10.38
N LEU A 13 20.34 8.03 9.48
CA LEU A 13 18.93 8.00 9.05
C LEU A 13 18.02 7.17 9.96
N VAL A 14 18.59 6.40 10.92
CA VAL A 14 17.78 5.55 11.82
C VAL A 14 16.76 6.37 12.59
N LEU A 15 17.21 7.37 13.33
CA LEU A 15 16.35 8.17 14.22
C LEU A 15 15.44 9.16 13.46
N PRO A 16 15.90 9.89 12.42
CA PRO A 16 15.04 10.83 11.72
C PRO A 16 14.07 10.18 10.70
N VAL A 17 14.38 8.95 10.20
CA VAL A 17 13.59 8.35 9.11
C VAL A 17 13.12 6.94 9.41
N TYR A 18 14.04 5.99 9.65
CA TYR A 18 13.67 4.57 9.69
C TYR A 18 12.85 4.20 10.92
N LEU A 19 13.22 4.67 12.10
CA LEU A 19 12.49 4.39 13.32
C LEU A 19 11.11 5.04 13.36
N PRO A 20 10.94 6.34 13.02
CA PRO A 20 9.61 6.94 12.88
C PRO A 20 8.74 6.21 11.85
N THR A 21 9.34 5.79 10.72
CA THR A 21 8.64 5.01 9.69
C THR A 21 8.17 3.66 10.23
N ALA A 22 9.02 2.93 10.94
CA ALA A 22 8.68 1.64 11.52
C ALA A 22 7.52 1.76 12.51
N LEU A 23 7.62 2.70 13.47
CA LEU A 23 6.60 2.95 14.50
C LEU A 23 5.26 3.33 13.89
N TYR A 24 5.28 4.27 12.94
CA TYR A 24 4.07 4.69 12.23
C TYR A 24 3.45 3.53 11.44
N SER A 25 4.28 2.78 10.69
CA SER A 25 3.82 1.66 9.87
C SER A 25 3.26 0.49 10.69
N ILE A 26 3.80 0.27 11.89
CA ILE A 26 3.24 -0.70 12.86
C ILE A 26 1.81 -0.28 13.22
N GLY A 27 1.63 0.98 13.61
CA GLY A 27 0.31 1.50 13.96
C GLY A 27 -0.67 1.48 12.79
N ALA A 28 -0.25 1.98 11.63
CA ALA A 28 -1.09 1.97 10.42
C ALA A 28 -1.50 0.55 10.01
N ALA A 29 -0.59 -0.42 10.09
CA ALA A 29 -0.90 -1.81 9.77
C ALA A 29 -1.81 -2.49 10.81
N ALA A 30 -1.77 -2.07 12.08
CA ALA A 30 -2.63 -2.59 13.13
C ALA A 30 -4.12 -2.29 12.86
N ILE A 31 -4.42 -1.14 12.24
CA ILE A 31 -5.80 -0.73 11.98
C ILE A 31 -6.36 -1.22 10.63
N VAL A 32 -5.52 -1.69 9.69
CA VAL A 32 -5.98 -2.14 8.37
C VAL A 32 -7.13 -3.15 8.46
N PRO A 33 -7.05 -4.26 9.22
CA PRO A 33 -8.15 -5.21 9.32
C PRO A 33 -9.33 -4.68 10.15
N VAL A 34 -9.12 -3.64 10.95
CA VAL A 34 -10.09 -3.14 11.93
C VAL A 34 -11.00 -2.04 11.36
N VAL A 35 -10.48 -1.22 10.46
CA VAL A 35 -11.25 -0.11 9.87
C VAL A 35 -12.58 -0.55 9.27
N PRO A 36 -12.66 -1.60 8.42
CA PRO A 36 -13.95 -2.08 7.91
C PRO A 36 -14.90 -2.56 9.01
N LEU A 37 -14.35 -3.27 10.01
CA LEU A 37 -15.13 -3.86 11.11
C LEU A 37 -15.75 -2.79 12.01
N VAL A 38 -14.96 -1.80 12.41
CA VAL A 38 -15.44 -0.64 13.19
C VAL A 38 -16.46 0.17 12.39
N GLY A 39 -16.29 0.29 11.07
CA GLY A 39 -17.30 0.92 10.21
C GLY A 39 -18.66 0.22 10.30
N LEU A 40 -18.67 -1.12 10.23
CA LEU A 40 -19.90 -1.92 10.39
C LEU A 40 -20.49 -1.76 11.80
N ASP A 41 -19.67 -1.82 12.83
CA ASP A 41 -20.05 -1.61 14.23
C ASP A 41 -20.71 -0.25 14.49
N LEU A 42 -20.29 0.77 13.73
CA LEU A 42 -20.85 2.11 13.77
C LEU A 42 -22.16 2.23 12.97
N GLY A 43 -22.63 1.14 12.36
CA GLY A 43 -23.88 1.09 11.59
C GLY A 43 -23.73 1.43 10.11
N LEU A 44 -22.50 1.53 9.60
CA LEU A 44 -22.28 1.64 8.15
C LEU A 44 -22.60 0.30 7.49
N SER A 45 -23.25 0.35 6.34
CA SER A 45 -23.43 -0.84 5.50
C SER A 45 -22.12 -1.21 4.77
N VAL A 46 -22.01 -2.48 4.33
CA VAL A 46 -20.85 -2.93 3.54
C VAL A 46 -20.57 -2.04 2.32
N PRO A 47 -21.58 -1.63 1.52
CA PRO A 47 -21.34 -0.69 0.42
C PRO A 47 -20.80 0.68 0.88
N GLN A 48 -21.25 1.19 2.03
CA GLN A 48 -20.76 2.47 2.58
C GLN A 48 -19.31 2.37 3.03
N VAL A 49 -18.92 1.26 3.66
CA VAL A 49 -17.51 0.97 4.01
C VAL A 49 -16.64 0.87 2.75
N ALA A 50 -17.14 0.22 1.70
CA ALA A 50 -16.44 0.13 0.43
C ALA A 50 -16.35 1.51 -0.29
N LEU A 51 -17.39 2.34 -0.22
CA LEU A 51 -17.35 3.72 -0.73
C LEU A 51 -16.34 4.59 0.03
N LEU A 52 -16.20 4.39 1.35
CA LEU A 52 -15.14 5.05 2.11
C LEU A 52 -13.76 4.65 1.59
N GLY A 53 -13.53 3.36 1.32
CA GLY A 53 -12.30 2.87 0.66
C GLY A 53 -12.09 3.49 -0.73
N THR A 54 -13.18 3.66 -1.51
CA THR A 54 -13.16 4.34 -2.80
C THR A 54 -12.72 5.81 -2.66
N ALA A 55 -13.23 6.52 -1.66
CA ALA A 55 -12.85 7.90 -1.38
C ALA A 55 -11.38 8.03 -0.95
N VAL A 56 -10.87 7.10 -0.14
CA VAL A 56 -9.44 7.01 0.20
C VAL A 56 -8.62 6.74 -1.07
N GLY A 57 -9.07 5.84 -1.94
CA GLY A 57 -8.43 5.58 -3.24
C GLY A 57 -8.41 6.81 -4.15
N LEU A 58 -9.47 7.62 -4.14
CA LEU A 58 -9.51 8.89 -4.88
C LEU A 58 -8.44 9.87 -4.38
N LEU A 59 -8.26 9.96 -3.06
CA LEU A 59 -7.20 10.76 -2.45
C LEU A 59 -5.80 10.24 -2.84
N ALA A 60 -5.63 8.91 -2.92
CA ALA A 60 -4.35 8.31 -3.35
C ALA A 60 -4.02 8.62 -4.83
N VAL A 61 -5.03 8.84 -5.69
CA VAL A 61 -4.84 9.24 -7.10
C VAL A 61 -4.62 10.74 -7.25
N LEU A 62 -5.47 11.56 -6.63
CA LEU A 62 -5.47 13.01 -6.81
C LEU A 62 -4.54 13.75 -5.85
N GLY A 63 -4.28 13.17 -4.66
CA GLY A 63 -3.56 13.80 -3.57
C GLY A 63 -2.06 14.01 -3.77
N PRO A 64 -1.30 13.12 -4.44
CA PRO A 64 0.16 13.24 -4.52
C PRO A 64 0.64 14.57 -5.14
N LEU A 65 -0.06 15.08 -6.15
CA LEU A 65 0.34 16.33 -6.82
C LEU A 65 0.19 17.56 -5.92
N PRO A 66 -1.00 17.85 -5.33
CA PRO A 66 -1.14 19.00 -4.41
C PRO A 66 -0.31 18.84 -3.14
N THR A 67 -0.18 17.62 -2.62
CA THR A 67 0.65 17.37 -1.43
C THR A 67 2.14 17.58 -1.72
N GLY A 68 2.63 17.14 -2.90
CA GLY A 68 4.01 17.40 -3.33
C GLY A 68 4.29 18.89 -3.46
N GLN A 69 3.35 19.67 -4.00
CA GLN A 69 3.45 21.13 -4.06
C GLN A 69 3.45 21.77 -2.66
N LEU A 70 2.64 21.24 -1.75
CA LEU A 70 2.61 21.70 -0.36
C LEU A 70 3.97 21.45 0.31
N VAL A 71 4.50 20.21 0.22
CA VAL A 71 5.82 19.83 0.76
C VAL A 71 6.92 20.78 0.22
N ALA A 72 6.91 21.05 -1.09
CA ALA A 72 7.87 21.96 -1.72
C ALA A 72 7.77 23.41 -1.19
N ARG A 73 6.57 23.87 -0.82
CA ARG A 73 6.33 25.22 -0.31
C ARG A 73 6.70 25.38 1.16
N ILE A 74 6.29 24.45 2.03
CA ILE A 74 6.46 24.57 3.48
C ILE A 74 7.74 23.92 4.00
N GLY A 75 8.45 23.16 3.14
CA GLY A 75 9.63 22.36 3.49
C GLY A 75 9.29 21.01 4.12
N GLU A 76 10.22 20.09 4.05
CA GLU A 76 10.04 18.67 4.41
C GLU A 76 9.69 18.49 5.88
N ARG A 77 10.42 19.15 6.78
CA ARG A 77 10.18 19.06 8.22
C ARG A 77 8.79 19.56 8.61
N SER A 78 8.40 20.73 8.09
CA SER A 78 7.08 21.29 8.35
C SER A 78 5.96 20.39 7.81
N ALA A 79 6.16 19.79 6.63
CA ALA A 79 5.23 18.84 6.04
C ALA A 79 5.12 17.55 6.87
N LEU A 80 6.26 17.02 7.36
CA LEU A 80 6.28 15.85 8.24
C LEU A 80 5.56 16.13 9.57
N VAL A 81 5.80 17.30 10.19
CA VAL A 81 5.12 17.69 11.44
C VAL A 81 3.64 17.89 11.19
N ALA A 82 3.25 18.61 10.14
CA ALA A 82 1.85 18.85 9.80
C ALA A 82 1.12 17.52 9.50
N GLY A 83 1.69 16.65 8.65
CA GLY A 83 1.15 15.34 8.34
C GLY A 83 0.98 14.46 9.58
N GLY A 84 1.98 14.45 10.48
CA GLY A 84 1.91 13.73 11.75
C GLY A 84 0.81 14.24 12.67
N LEU A 85 0.66 15.56 12.81
CA LEU A 85 -0.40 16.16 13.60
C LEU A 85 -1.79 15.86 13.02
N VAL A 86 -1.93 15.93 11.69
CA VAL A 86 -3.17 15.58 11.00
C VAL A 86 -3.52 14.11 11.22
N SER A 87 -2.55 13.20 11.12
CA SER A 87 -2.77 11.76 11.39
C SER A 87 -3.16 11.52 12.86
N ILE A 88 -2.49 12.17 13.82
CA ILE A 88 -2.83 12.04 15.23
C ILE A 88 -4.26 12.55 15.50
N LEU A 89 -4.63 13.70 14.96
CA LEU A 89 -5.99 14.24 15.09
C LEU A 89 -7.02 13.28 14.49
N ALA A 90 -6.72 12.70 13.33
CA ALA A 90 -7.58 11.73 12.67
C ALA A 90 -7.75 10.45 13.50
N VAL A 91 -6.67 9.92 14.07
CA VAL A 91 -6.73 8.73 14.93
C VAL A 91 -7.52 9.01 16.21
N VAL A 92 -7.35 10.18 16.81
CA VAL A 92 -8.16 10.62 17.97
C VAL A 92 -9.63 10.71 17.59
N GLY A 93 -9.96 11.23 16.40
CA GLY A 93 -11.31 11.25 15.87
C GLY A 93 -11.90 9.84 15.67
N CYS A 94 -11.12 8.90 15.13
CA CYS A 94 -11.53 7.49 15.04
C CYS A 94 -11.79 6.87 16.42
N LEU A 95 -10.92 7.12 17.40
CA LEU A 95 -11.11 6.68 18.78
C LEU A 95 -12.36 7.28 19.39
N ALA A 96 -12.59 8.58 19.25
CA ALA A 96 -13.78 9.26 19.76
C ALA A 96 -15.07 8.71 19.14
N ALA A 97 -15.05 8.33 17.85
CA ALA A 97 -16.18 7.75 17.16
C ALA A 97 -16.43 6.29 17.57
N ALA A 98 -15.38 5.49 17.74
CA ALA A 98 -15.44 4.04 17.90
C ALA A 98 -15.46 3.60 19.36
N TRP A 99 -15.02 4.43 20.31
CA TRP A 99 -14.97 4.06 21.72
C TRP A 99 -16.35 3.83 22.29
N PRO A 100 -16.59 2.78 23.10
CA PRO A 100 -17.89 2.54 23.73
C PRO A 100 -18.35 3.74 24.56
N GLN A 101 -19.49 4.31 24.22
CA GLN A 101 -20.07 5.46 24.90
C GLN A 101 -21.43 5.06 25.54
N GLY A 102 -21.38 4.28 26.62
CA GLY A 102 -22.61 3.84 27.32
C GLY A 102 -23.48 2.90 26.48
N THR A 103 -24.81 3.00 26.66
CA THR A 103 -25.81 2.10 26.03
C THR A 103 -26.26 2.53 24.63
N SER A 104 -25.98 3.76 24.20
CA SER A 104 -26.33 4.26 22.87
C SER A 104 -25.21 5.07 22.25
N ARG A 105 -24.85 4.71 21.01
CA ARG A 105 -23.83 5.48 20.24
C ARG A 105 -24.47 6.77 19.70
N PRO A 106 -23.74 7.90 19.76
CA PRO A 106 -24.20 9.16 19.18
C PRO A 106 -24.38 9.05 17.66
N SER A 107 -25.39 9.70 17.11
CA SER A 107 -25.69 9.68 15.67
C SER A 107 -24.60 10.28 14.78
N TRP A 108 -23.70 11.10 15.35
CA TRP A 108 -22.57 11.69 14.64
C TRP A 108 -21.36 10.74 14.49
N SER A 109 -21.31 9.63 15.25
CA SER A 109 -20.14 8.71 15.26
C SER A 109 -19.76 8.17 13.89
N PRO A 110 -20.68 7.69 13.02
CA PRO A 110 -20.30 7.20 11.68
C PRO A 110 -19.73 8.30 10.80
N ALA A 111 -20.29 9.51 10.86
CA ALA A 111 -19.81 10.65 10.07
C ALA A 111 -18.41 11.10 10.54
N LEU A 112 -18.18 11.19 11.85
CA LEU A 112 -16.87 11.50 12.40
C LEU A 112 -15.83 10.45 12.02
N PHE A 113 -16.19 9.16 12.08
CA PHE A 113 -15.30 8.07 11.67
C PHE A 113 -14.89 8.20 10.20
N CYS A 114 -15.86 8.38 9.30
CA CYS A 114 -15.58 8.57 7.87
C CYS A 114 -14.68 9.79 7.62
N ALA A 115 -14.99 10.93 8.23
CA ALA A 115 -14.18 12.15 8.11
C ALA A 115 -12.75 11.92 8.64
N SER A 116 -12.61 11.20 9.75
CA SER A 116 -11.32 10.88 10.35
C SER A 116 -10.49 9.95 9.47
N ILE A 117 -11.08 8.92 8.85
CA ILE A 117 -10.37 8.04 7.90
C ILE A 117 -9.89 8.83 6.68
N LEU A 118 -10.69 9.73 6.13
CA LEU A 118 -10.26 10.59 5.01
C LEU A 118 -9.15 11.57 5.42
N LEU A 119 -9.26 12.14 6.60
CA LEU A 119 -8.24 13.02 7.16
C LEU A 119 -6.93 12.26 7.41
N MET A 120 -7.02 11.02 7.90
CA MET A 120 -5.86 10.14 8.09
C MET A 120 -5.16 9.85 6.76
N ALA A 121 -5.92 9.55 5.70
CA ALA A 121 -5.34 9.32 4.38
C ALA A 121 -4.57 10.53 3.84
N LEU A 122 -5.01 11.76 4.12
CA LEU A 122 -4.28 12.99 3.78
C LEU A 122 -3.02 13.15 4.62
N GLY A 123 -3.09 12.84 5.91
CA GLY A 123 -1.93 12.83 6.81
C GLY A 123 -0.87 11.83 6.35
N ASP A 124 -1.28 10.61 6.04
CA ASP A 124 -0.41 9.52 5.54
C ASP A 124 0.31 9.92 4.26
N LEU A 125 -0.43 10.48 3.31
CA LEU A 125 0.12 10.94 2.04
C LEU A 125 1.18 12.04 2.23
N THR A 126 0.89 13.00 3.11
CA THR A 126 1.81 14.10 3.44
C THR A 126 3.06 13.57 4.13
N TRP A 127 2.89 12.65 5.06
CA TRP A 127 3.99 12.02 5.77
C TRP A 127 4.87 11.19 4.84
N ASP A 128 4.28 10.37 3.96
CA ASP A 128 5.03 9.53 3.03
C ASP A 128 5.83 10.34 2.03
N LEU A 129 5.25 11.37 1.44
CA LEU A 129 5.94 12.26 0.52
C LEU A 129 7.07 13.04 1.22
N GLY A 130 6.80 13.58 2.41
CA GLY A 130 7.82 14.30 3.17
C GLY A 130 9.05 13.45 3.49
N ARG A 131 8.86 12.17 3.88
CA ARG A 131 9.97 11.24 4.14
C ARG A 131 10.75 10.87 2.88
N GLN A 132 10.04 10.62 1.79
CA GLN A 132 10.67 10.29 0.50
C GLN A 132 11.52 11.46 0.00
N THR A 133 11.00 12.69 0.12
CA THR A 133 11.75 13.91 -0.25
C THR A 133 12.97 14.08 0.65
N TYR A 134 12.81 13.96 1.97
CA TYR A 134 13.91 14.06 2.93
C TYR A 134 15.04 13.04 2.62
N ILE A 135 14.72 11.77 2.34
CA ILE A 135 15.72 10.78 1.94
C ILE A 135 16.38 11.20 0.61
N ALA A 136 15.60 11.70 -0.34
CA ALA A 136 16.10 12.09 -1.64
C ALA A 136 17.11 13.26 -1.55
N ASP A 137 16.93 14.16 -0.60
CA ASP A 137 17.79 15.34 -0.43
C ASP A 137 19.00 15.07 0.47
N GLU A 138 18.83 14.20 1.51
CA GLU A 138 19.91 13.88 2.46
C GLU A 138 20.91 12.86 1.92
N VAL A 139 20.47 11.96 1.01
CA VAL A 139 21.26 10.82 0.57
C VAL A 139 21.88 11.08 -0.78
N PRO A 140 23.25 10.93 -0.91
CA PRO A 140 23.93 11.00 -2.19
C PRO A 140 23.32 10.06 -3.25
N LEU A 141 23.30 10.49 -4.51
CA LEU A 141 22.59 9.79 -5.60
C LEU A 141 22.94 8.30 -5.70
N HIS A 142 24.22 7.95 -5.53
CA HIS A 142 24.74 6.57 -5.64
C HIS A 142 24.30 5.65 -4.47
N LEU A 143 23.84 6.19 -3.34
CA LEU A 143 23.34 5.45 -2.17
C LEU A 143 21.81 5.53 -2.01
N ARG A 144 21.16 6.42 -2.78
CA ARG A 144 19.72 6.71 -2.65
C ARG A 144 18.85 5.46 -2.85
N ALA A 145 19.20 4.61 -3.83
CA ALA A 145 18.47 3.38 -4.08
C ALA A 145 18.48 2.43 -2.86
N ARG A 146 19.63 2.30 -2.19
CA ARG A 146 19.77 1.47 -0.97
C ARG A 146 19.00 2.04 0.20
N ALA A 147 19.04 3.37 0.41
CA ALA A 147 18.27 4.02 1.46
C ALA A 147 16.77 3.87 1.25
N MET A 148 16.27 4.02 0.01
CA MET A 148 14.87 3.80 -0.34
C MET A 148 14.43 2.33 -0.21
N THR A 149 15.32 1.39 -0.48
CA THR A 149 15.04 -0.05 -0.26
C THR A 149 14.89 -0.35 1.23
N LEU A 150 15.76 0.20 2.08
CA LEU A 150 15.66 0.05 3.52
C LEU A 150 14.40 0.73 4.08
N PHE A 151 14.05 1.91 3.57
CA PHE A 151 12.80 2.59 3.89
C PHE A 151 11.58 1.70 3.59
N GLY A 152 11.51 1.09 2.40
CA GLY A 152 10.48 0.11 2.08
C GLY A 152 10.51 -1.13 2.97
N GLY A 153 11.70 -1.56 3.43
CA GLY A 153 11.88 -2.66 4.37
C GLY A 153 11.27 -2.37 5.75
N THR A 154 11.44 -1.15 6.26
CA THR A 154 10.85 -0.75 7.56
C THR A 154 9.32 -0.75 7.52
N MET A 155 8.71 -0.35 6.40
CA MET A 155 7.27 -0.45 6.22
C MET A 155 6.75 -1.90 6.24
N ARG A 156 7.53 -2.85 5.72
CA ARG A 156 7.18 -4.27 5.72
C ARG A 156 7.21 -4.89 7.12
N VAL A 157 8.16 -4.48 7.97
CA VAL A 157 8.17 -4.87 9.39
C VAL A 157 6.86 -4.43 10.06
N GLY A 158 6.40 -3.22 9.77
CA GLY A 158 5.11 -2.73 10.26
C GLY A 158 3.94 -3.64 9.89
N ARG A 159 3.91 -4.14 8.65
CA ARG A 159 2.84 -5.03 8.17
C ARG A 159 2.73 -6.37 8.92
N ILE A 160 3.82 -6.84 9.54
CA ILE A 160 3.81 -8.07 10.35
C ILE A 160 3.51 -7.74 11.81
N VAL A 161 4.24 -6.78 12.37
CA VAL A 161 4.16 -6.44 13.80
C VAL A 161 2.84 -5.73 14.13
N GLY A 162 2.34 -4.89 13.20
CA GLY A 162 1.13 -4.10 13.40
C GLY A 162 -0.11 -4.95 13.72
N PRO A 163 -0.52 -5.88 12.85
CA PRO A 163 -1.68 -6.72 13.12
C PRO A 163 -1.52 -7.62 14.35
N LEU A 164 -0.29 -8.02 14.74
CA LEU A 164 -0.03 -8.74 15.99
C LEU A 164 -0.36 -7.86 17.20
N LEU A 165 0.17 -6.64 17.22
CA LEU A 165 -0.13 -5.68 18.29
C LEU A 165 -1.61 -5.25 18.26
N GLY A 166 -2.19 -5.14 17.07
CA GLY A 166 -3.62 -4.90 16.88
C GLY A 166 -4.46 -6.01 17.50
N ALA A 167 -4.15 -7.28 17.20
CA ALA A 167 -4.84 -8.43 17.78
C ALA A 167 -4.74 -8.44 19.32
N ALA A 168 -3.56 -8.20 19.87
CA ALA A 168 -3.36 -8.10 21.31
C ALA A 168 -4.17 -6.94 21.93
N ALA A 169 -4.20 -5.77 21.30
CA ALA A 169 -4.98 -4.63 21.76
C ALA A 169 -6.49 -4.92 21.73
N ILE A 170 -6.97 -5.56 20.65
CA ILE A 170 -8.39 -5.95 20.48
C ILE A 170 -8.82 -6.92 21.57
N THR A 171 -8.00 -7.91 21.91
CA THR A 171 -8.31 -8.87 22.98
C THR A 171 -8.38 -8.23 24.36
N LEU A 172 -7.65 -7.14 24.61
CA LEU A 172 -7.61 -6.45 25.89
C LEU A 172 -8.74 -5.43 26.05
N ALA A 173 -9.10 -4.68 25.00
CA ALA A 173 -10.00 -3.54 25.11
C ALA A 173 -10.93 -3.34 23.90
N GLY A 174 -11.14 -4.38 23.08
CA GLY A 174 -12.05 -4.36 21.94
C GLY A 174 -11.47 -3.72 20.67
N PRO A 175 -12.23 -3.70 19.54
CA PRO A 175 -11.72 -3.31 18.22
C PRO A 175 -11.14 -1.89 18.16
N ALA A 176 -11.74 -0.94 18.90
CA ALA A 176 -11.26 0.45 18.96
C ALA A 176 -9.83 0.56 19.52
N ALA A 177 -9.37 -0.40 20.33
CA ALA A 177 -8.02 -0.38 20.91
C ALA A 177 -6.88 -0.50 19.87
N ALA A 178 -7.14 -1.05 18.69
CA ALA A 178 -6.17 -1.05 17.61
C ALA A 178 -5.76 0.37 17.18
N PHE A 179 -6.66 1.34 17.29
CA PHE A 179 -6.33 2.75 17.03
C PHE A 179 -5.39 3.35 18.06
N ILE A 180 -5.34 2.81 19.31
CA ILE A 180 -4.36 3.22 20.33
C ILE A 180 -2.95 2.83 19.88
N VAL A 181 -2.79 1.64 19.29
CA VAL A 181 -1.49 1.21 18.73
C VAL A 181 -1.02 2.22 17.69
N HIS A 182 -1.93 2.66 16.81
CA HIS A 182 -1.59 3.67 15.80
C HIS A 182 -1.30 5.04 16.42
N LEU A 183 -2.08 5.47 17.40
CA LEU A 183 -1.85 6.73 18.10
C LEU A 183 -0.47 6.78 18.75
N VAL A 184 -0.10 5.72 19.47
CA VAL A 184 1.23 5.61 20.11
C VAL A 184 2.34 5.64 19.07
N GLY A 185 2.20 4.88 17.97
CA GLY A 185 3.17 4.86 16.88
C GLY A 185 3.32 6.22 16.18
N ALA A 186 2.20 6.90 15.94
CA ALA A 186 2.18 8.23 15.31
C ALA A 186 2.79 9.30 16.23
N CYS A 187 2.43 9.31 17.51
CA CYS A 187 3.00 10.24 18.49
C CYS A 187 4.51 10.02 18.66
N ALA A 188 4.94 8.78 18.86
CA ALA A 188 6.36 8.46 18.99
C ALA A 188 7.15 8.82 17.73
N GLY A 189 6.60 8.52 16.55
CA GLY A 189 7.19 8.90 15.26
C GLY A 189 7.30 10.41 15.10
N LEU A 190 6.26 11.15 15.45
CA LEU A 190 6.26 12.62 15.39
C LEU A 190 7.28 13.22 16.34
N VAL A 191 7.39 12.74 17.58
CA VAL A 191 8.39 13.19 18.56
C VAL A 191 9.80 12.98 18.01
N LEU A 192 10.10 11.81 17.43
CA LEU A 192 11.41 11.55 16.82
C LEU A 192 11.70 12.50 15.65
N ILE A 193 10.71 12.78 14.81
CA ILE A 193 10.87 13.76 13.72
C ILE A 193 11.17 15.15 14.28
N MET A 194 10.44 15.59 15.30
CA MET A 194 10.67 16.90 15.91
C MET A 194 12.07 17.03 16.52
N LEU A 195 12.60 15.96 17.12
CA LEU A 195 13.90 15.95 17.79
C LEU A 195 15.07 15.79 16.81
N PHE A 196 14.94 14.98 15.76
CA PHE A 196 16.07 14.55 14.94
C PHE A 196 16.05 15.06 13.49
N VAL A 197 14.94 15.61 12.98
CA VAL A 197 14.91 16.28 11.68
C VAL A 197 15.18 17.75 11.86
N PRO A 198 16.32 18.28 11.36
CA PRO A 198 16.66 19.71 11.55
C PRO A 198 15.70 20.62 10.76
N PRO A 199 15.41 21.82 11.28
CA PRO A 199 14.68 22.81 10.51
C PRO A 199 15.53 23.26 9.32
N ARG A 200 15.02 23.07 8.12
CA ARG A 200 15.61 23.60 6.88
C ARG A 200 14.63 24.56 6.25
N LEU A 201 15.16 25.63 5.68
CA LEU A 201 14.38 26.49 4.79
C LEU A 201 14.00 25.65 3.56
N ALA A 202 12.78 25.85 3.07
CA ALA A 202 12.32 25.18 1.86
C ALA A 202 13.35 25.39 0.74
N SER A 203 13.91 24.30 0.23
CA SER A 203 14.75 24.35 -0.96
C SER A 203 13.89 24.81 -2.14
N PRO A 204 14.39 25.68 -3.02
CA PRO A 204 13.64 26.00 -4.23
C PRO A 204 13.26 24.68 -4.94
N PRO A 205 12.02 24.56 -5.44
CA PRO A 205 11.57 23.33 -6.05
C PRO A 205 12.57 22.92 -7.12
N HIS A 206 13.20 21.75 -6.95
CA HIS A 206 13.96 21.15 -8.02
C HIS A 206 12.98 20.98 -9.16
N SER A 207 13.19 21.79 -10.20
CA SER A 207 12.30 21.93 -11.34
C SER A 207 11.97 20.56 -11.95
N ALA A 208 10.87 19.95 -11.50
CA ALA A 208 10.22 18.85 -12.21
C ALA A 208 9.72 19.31 -13.60
N ALA A 209 9.85 20.60 -13.89
CA ALA A 209 9.42 21.25 -15.14
C ALA A 209 10.46 21.20 -16.28
N ALA A 210 11.69 20.74 -16.02
CA ALA A 210 12.69 20.62 -17.08
C ALA A 210 12.45 19.33 -17.87
N GLY A 211 11.53 19.34 -18.82
CA GLY A 211 11.36 18.19 -19.71
C GLY A 211 10.07 18.14 -20.53
N LEU A 212 9.29 19.23 -20.54
CA LEU A 212 8.06 19.27 -21.36
C LEU A 212 8.33 19.59 -22.86
N ASP A 213 9.53 19.95 -23.24
CA ASP A 213 9.84 20.50 -24.56
C ASP A 213 10.61 19.54 -25.49
N ALA A 214 10.09 18.36 -25.74
CA ALA A 214 10.37 17.68 -27.01
C ALA A 214 9.41 16.53 -27.26
N PRO A 215 8.81 16.40 -28.45
CA PRO A 215 7.92 15.30 -28.79
C PRO A 215 8.72 13.98 -28.80
N SER A 216 8.61 13.22 -27.73
CA SER A 216 8.93 11.78 -27.82
C SER A 216 7.89 11.11 -28.72
N PRO A 217 8.23 10.02 -29.43
CA PRO A 217 7.26 9.27 -30.23
C PRO A 217 6.17 8.71 -29.31
N ARG A 218 5.16 9.53 -29.04
CA ARG A 218 4.08 9.24 -28.06
C ARG A 218 3.39 7.91 -28.32
N GLY A 219 3.25 7.49 -29.58
CA GLY A 219 2.52 6.28 -29.94
C GLY A 219 3.25 4.98 -29.57
N THR A 220 4.58 4.94 -29.65
CA THR A 220 5.38 3.72 -29.37
C THR A 220 5.51 3.43 -27.87
N VAL A 221 5.45 4.43 -27.02
CA VAL A 221 5.59 4.29 -25.56
C VAL A 221 4.23 4.19 -24.86
N LEU A 222 3.23 4.98 -25.31
CA LEU A 222 1.94 5.07 -24.65
C LEU A 222 1.18 3.74 -24.69
N ARG A 223 1.18 3.04 -25.83
CA ARG A 223 0.47 1.76 -25.98
C ARG A 223 0.98 0.67 -25.02
N PRO A 224 2.28 0.34 -24.95
CA PRO A 224 2.81 -0.59 -23.96
C PRO A 224 2.51 -0.17 -22.52
N LEU A 225 2.70 1.12 -22.20
CA LEU A 225 2.46 1.67 -20.87
C LEU A 225 0.99 1.49 -20.44
N LEU A 226 0.03 1.76 -21.31
CA LEU A 226 -1.39 1.61 -21.00
C LEU A 226 -1.78 0.14 -20.88
N LEU A 227 -1.36 -0.73 -21.82
CA LEU A 227 -1.77 -2.14 -21.84
C LEU A 227 -1.15 -2.95 -20.69
N VAL A 228 0.11 -2.70 -20.35
CA VAL A 228 0.75 -3.32 -19.20
C VAL A 228 0.31 -2.66 -17.90
N GLY A 229 0.16 -1.34 -17.89
CA GLY A 229 -0.32 -0.57 -16.74
C GLY A 229 -1.71 -1.00 -16.29
N LEU A 230 -2.60 -1.40 -17.23
CA LEU A 230 -3.92 -1.96 -16.90
C LEU A 230 -3.81 -3.26 -16.07
N ALA A 231 -2.88 -4.16 -16.37
CA ALA A 231 -2.66 -5.35 -15.56
C ALA A 231 -2.18 -4.98 -14.13
N VAL A 232 -1.34 -3.96 -13.99
CA VAL A 232 -0.87 -3.47 -12.68
C VAL A 232 -1.99 -2.71 -11.94
N LEU A 233 -2.87 -2.01 -12.66
CA LEU A 233 -4.09 -1.42 -12.09
C LEU A 233 -4.95 -2.52 -11.46
N VAL A 234 -5.20 -3.62 -12.18
CA VAL A 234 -5.95 -4.77 -11.64
C VAL A 234 -5.27 -5.35 -10.41
N LEU A 235 -3.93 -5.46 -10.41
CA LEU A 235 -3.17 -5.91 -9.24
C LEU A 235 -3.37 -4.96 -8.04
N THR A 236 -3.33 -3.65 -8.27
CA THR A 236 -3.55 -2.67 -7.22
C THR A 236 -4.98 -2.77 -6.67
N ALA A 237 -5.98 -2.89 -7.55
CA ALA A 237 -7.37 -3.11 -7.15
C ALA A 237 -7.53 -4.40 -6.32
N ALA A 238 -6.93 -5.50 -6.77
CA ALA A 238 -6.97 -6.76 -6.04
C ALA A 238 -6.34 -6.63 -4.64
N ARG A 239 -5.21 -5.96 -4.51
CA ARG A 239 -4.56 -5.72 -3.21
C ARG A 239 -5.43 -4.90 -2.25
N THR A 240 -5.98 -3.80 -2.74
CA THR A 240 -6.86 -2.94 -1.94
C THR A 240 -8.13 -3.68 -1.52
N ASN A 241 -8.72 -4.45 -2.45
CA ASN A 241 -9.90 -5.24 -2.16
C ASN A 241 -9.63 -6.37 -1.15
N ARG A 242 -8.43 -6.97 -1.15
CA ARG A 242 -8.05 -7.95 -0.13
C ARG A 242 -8.11 -7.34 1.27
N ASP A 243 -7.51 -6.16 1.42
CA ASP A 243 -7.46 -5.47 2.71
C ASP A 243 -8.86 -5.02 3.18
N LEU A 244 -9.82 -4.88 2.26
CA LEU A 244 -11.22 -4.57 2.52
C LEU A 244 -12.08 -5.83 2.72
N LEU A 245 -12.07 -6.77 1.76
CA LEU A 245 -12.99 -7.91 1.73
C LEU A 245 -12.63 -8.98 2.77
N LEU A 246 -11.36 -9.20 3.06
CA LEU A 246 -10.95 -10.24 3.98
C LEU A 246 -11.48 -10.01 5.40
N PRO A 247 -11.40 -8.78 6.00
CA PRO A 247 -12.07 -8.50 7.26
C PRO A 247 -13.60 -8.61 7.18
N LEU A 248 -14.21 -8.13 6.08
CA LEU A 248 -15.65 -8.21 5.88
C LEU A 248 -16.14 -9.66 5.81
N LEU A 249 -15.41 -10.56 5.15
CA LEU A 249 -15.70 -12.00 5.14
C LEU A 249 -15.53 -12.62 6.53
N GLY A 250 -14.49 -12.21 7.28
CA GLY A 250 -14.31 -12.64 8.66
C GLY A 250 -15.50 -12.26 9.54
N HIS A 251 -16.00 -11.04 9.39
CA HIS A 251 -17.20 -10.56 10.10
C HIS A 251 -18.47 -11.30 9.66
N GLU A 252 -18.68 -11.44 8.34
CA GLU A 252 -19.84 -12.16 7.75
C GLU A 252 -19.96 -13.59 8.30
N PHE A 253 -18.83 -14.27 8.50
CA PHE A 253 -18.78 -15.62 9.04
C PHE A 253 -18.61 -15.70 10.56
N GLY A 254 -18.67 -14.55 11.27
CA GLY A 254 -18.67 -14.49 12.73
C GLY A 254 -17.30 -14.78 13.37
N HIS A 255 -16.19 -14.58 12.66
CA HIS A 255 -14.85 -14.72 13.25
C HIS A 255 -14.56 -13.54 14.18
N PRO A 256 -13.93 -13.81 15.36
CA PRO A 256 -13.49 -12.72 16.25
C PRO A 256 -12.48 -11.80 15.55
N GLU A 257 -12.58 -10.48 15.78
CA GLU A 257 -11.72 -9.47 15.14
C GLU A 257 -10.22 -9.69 15.45
N ALA A 258 -9.92 -10.20 16.64
CA ALA A 258 -8.56 -10.57 17.02
C ALA A 258 -8.01 -11.72 16.15
N VAL A 259 -8.85 -12.71 15.80
CA VAL A 259 -8.48 -13.80 14.86
C VAL A 259 -8.23 -13.23 13.47
N VAL A 260 -9.10 -12.35 12.98
CA VAL A 260 -8.90 -11.68 11.69
C VAL A 260 -7.56 -10.95 11.68
N SER A 261 -7.25 -10.14 12.69
CA SER A 261 -5.98 -9.42 12.80
C SER A 261 -4.77 -10.35 12.87
N LEU A 262 -4.87 -11.46 13.62
CA LEU A 262 -3.80 -12.45 13.71
C LEU A 262 -3.52 -13.11 12.36
N VAL A 263 -4.58 -13.46 11.61
CA VAL A 263 -4.46 -14.05 10.28
C VAL A 263 -3.79 -13.09 9.30
N PHE A 264 -4.07 -11.78 9.40
CA PHE A 264 -3.34 -10.75 8.64
C PHE A 264 -1.85 -10.74 8.95
N ALA A 265 -1.45 -10.88 10.21
CA ALA A 265 -0.05 -10.95 10.61
C ALA A 265 0.65 -12.19 10.03
N VAL A 266 0.01 -13.36 10.12
CA VAL A 266 0.53 -14.62 9.54
C VAL A 266 0.65 -14.49 8.02
N ALA A 267 -0.37 -13.97 7.35
CA ALA A 267 -0.36 -13.73 5.92
C ALA A 267 0.79 -12.77 5.51
N ALA A 268 1.01 -11.69 6.26
CA ALA A 268 2.11 -10.75 5.99
C ALA A 268 3.50 -11.38 6.19
N ALA A 269 3.66 -12.28 7.17
CA ALA A 269 4.89 -13.02 7.38
C ALA A 269 5.19 -13.98 6.21
N VAL A 270 4.17 -14.71 5.74
CA VAL A 270 4.28 -15.58 4.56
C VAL A 270 4.58 -14.76 3.30
N GLU A 271 3.89 -13.64 3.11
CA GLU A 271 4.14 -12.71 1.99
C GLU A 271 5.62 -12.28 1.94
N LEU A 272 6.20 -11.95 3.09
CA LEU A 272 7.61 -11.55 3.17
C LEU A 272 8.55 -12.66 2.69
N GLY A 273 8.26 -13.93 2.99
CA GLY A 273 9.04 -15.08 2.56
C GLY A 273 9.11 -15.26 1.04
N PHE A 274 8.07 -14.80 0.30
CA PHE A 274 8.02 -14.91 -1.15
C PHE A 274 8.68 -13.74 -1.91
N ILE A 275 9.10 -12.66 -1.24
CA ILE A 275 9.66 -11.47 -1.90
C ILE A 275 10.98 -11.76 -2.59
N LEU A 276 11.91 -12.47 -1.92
CA LEU A 276 13.21 -12.80 -2.50
C LEU A 276 13.09 -13.83 -3.64
N PRO A 277 12.34 -14.95 -3.48
CA PRO A 277 12.09 -15.86 -4.58
C PRO A 277 11.42 -15.18 -5.80
N ALA A 278 10.46 -14.28 -5.57
CA ALA A 278 9.79 -13.55 -6.65
C ALA A 278 10.77 -12.71 -7.48
N GLY A 279 11.73 -12.03 -6.84
CA GLY A 279 12.80 -11.29 -7.52
C GLY A 279 13.62 -12.22 -8.43
N THR A 280 14.06 -13.35 -7.91
CA THR A 280 14.86 -14.34 -8.65
C THR A 280 14.09 -14.92 -9.84
N VAL A 281 12.81 -15.26 -9.65
CA VAL A 281 11.92 -15.74 -10.73
C VAL A 281 11.75 -14.66 -11.81
N MET A 282 11.54 -13.41 -11.41
CA MET A 282 11.38 -12.28 -12.31
C MET A 282 12.62 -12.02 -13.17
N ASP A 283 13.81 -12.17 -12.57
CA ASP A 283 15.08 -11.97 -13.29
C ASP A 283 15.39 -13.14 -14.22
N ARG A 284 15.04 -14.37 -13.86
CA ARG A 284 15.34 -15.59 -14.63
C ARG A 284 14.31 -15.89 -15.72
N PHE A 285 13.01 -15.75 -15.40
CA PHE A 285 11.91 -16.17 -16.27
C PHE A 285 11.08 -14.99 -16.83
N GLY A 286 11.46 -13.77 -16.48
CA GLY A 286 10.78 -12.56 -16.94
C GLY A 286 9.59 -12.14 -16.08
N ARG A 287 9.06 -10.95 -16.38
CA ARG A 287 8.04 -10.28 -15.57
C ARG A 287 6.69 -10.98 -15.59
N ALA A 288 6.35 -11.64 -16.71
CA ALA A 288 5.10 -12.40 -16.88
C ALA A 288 5.05 -13.60 -15.93
N ALA A 289 6.18 -14.29 -15.70
CA ALA A 289 6.29 -15.42 -14.79
C ALA A 289 5.98 -15.09 -13.33
N VAL A 290 5.92 -13.80 -12.99
CA VAL A 290 5.60 -13.30 -11.65
C VAL A 290 4.21 -12.66 -11.61
N LEU A 291 3.90 -11.75 -12.56
CA LEU A 291 2.64 -11.01 -12.53
C LEU A 291 1.43 -11.91 -12.79
N VAL A 292 1.54 -12.84 -13.74
CA VAL A 292 0.42 -13.75 -14.10
C VAL A 292 0.04 -14.68 -12.94
N PRO A 293 0.98 -15.44 -12.32
CA PRO A 293 0.64 -16.26 -11.16
C PRO A 293 0.17 -15.43 -9.95
N CYS A 294 0.73 -14.23 -9.75
CA CYS A 294 0.28 -13.31 -8.71
C CYS A 294 -1.22 -13.00 -8.86
N LEU A 295 -1.64 -12.51 -10.04
CA LEU A 295 -3.04 -12.20 -10.33
C LEU A 295 -3.92 -13.46 -10.28
N ALA A 296 -3.45 -14.58 -10.82
CA ALA A 296 -4.19 -15.84 -10.82
C ALA A 296 -4.46 -16.33 -9.39
N LEU A 297 -3.44 -16.38 -8.53
CA LEU A 297 -3.59 -16.77 -7.12
C LEU A 297 -4.49 -15.82 -6.34
N MET A 298 -4.35 -14.51 -6.53
CA MET A 298 -5.25 -13.55 -5.89
C MET A 298 -6.69 -13.71 -6.38
N GLY A 299 -6.90 -13.91 -7.68
CA GLY A 299 -8.23 -14.16 -8.24
C GLY A 299 -8.86 -15.44 -7.69
N VAL A 300 -8.09 -16.54 -7.63
CA VAL A 300 -8.51 -17.80 -7.01
C VAL A 300 -8.83 -17.61 -5.53
N GLY A 301 -8.00 -16.85 -4.79
CA GLY A 301 -8.25 -16.52 -3.37
C GLY A 301 -9.63 -15.89 -3.15
N TYR A 302 -10.06 -14.98 -4.03
CA TYR A 302 -11.41 -14.40 -3.98
C TYR A 302 -12.53 -15.41 -4.29
N LEU A 303 -12.31 -16.32 -5.22
CA LEU A 303 -13.29 -17.36 -5.55
C LEU A 303 -13.40 -18.43 -4.44
N LEU A 304 -12.36 -18.60 -3.63
CA LEU A 304 -12.34 -19.47 -2.46
C LEU A 304 -12.99 -18.85 -1.23
N ALA A 305 -13.56 -17.63 -1.31
CA ALA A 305 -14.21 -16.93 -0.21
C ALA A 305 -15.20 -17.79 0.62
N PRO A 306 -16.02 -18.70 0.05
CA PRO A 306 -16.89 -19.56 0.84
C PRO A 306 -16.16 -20.46 1.85
N LEU A 307 -14.91 -20.83 1.60
CA LEU A 307 -14.09 -21.59 2.56
C LEU A 307 -13.82 -20.80 3.85
N SER A 308 -13.93 -19.47 3.79
CA SER A 308 -13.77 -18.60 4.96
C SER A 308 -14.86 -18.78 6.02
N ALA A 309 -15.88 -19.59 5.78
CA ALA A 309 -16.90 -19.94 6.76
C ALA A 309 -16.32 -20.65 8.01
N THR A 310 -15.14 -21.25 7.90
CA THR A 310 -14.41 -21.86 9.02
C THR A 310 -13.08 -21.14 9.26
N VAL A 311 -12.61 -21.09 10.50
CA VAL A 311 -11.31 -20.49 10.81
C VAL A 311 -10.16 -21.11 10.01
N PRO A 312 -10.04 -22.46 9.90
CA PRO A 312 -9.01 -23.06 9.04
C PRO A 312 -9.15 -22.66 7.57
N GLY A 313 -10.36 -22.61 7.03
CA GLY A 313 -10.62 -22.17 5.67
C GLY A 313 -10.27 -20.69 5.46
N PHE A 314 -10.57 -19.82 6.44
CA PHE A 314 -10.18 -18.41 6.43
C PHE A 314 -8.65 -18.24 6.41
N VAL A 315 -7.93 -19.05 7.17
CA VAL A 315 -6.46 -19.10 7.15
C VAL A 315 -5.95 -19.53 5.76
N VAL A 316 -6.51 -20.60 5.18
CA VAL A 316 -6.11 -21.09 3.84
C VAL A 316 -6.32 -20.01 2.78
N VAL A 317 -7.49 -19.37 2.73
CA VAL A 317 -7.78 -18.27 1.79
C VAL A 317 -6.78 -17.13 1.97
N SER A 318 -6.49 -16.75 3.21
CA SER A 318 -5.51 -15.69 3.52
C SER A 318 -4.10 -16.06 3.10
N LEU A 319 -3.70 -17.33 3.22
CA LEU A 319 -2.39 -17.81 2.76
C LEU A 319 -2.30 -17.83 1.23
N VAL A 320 -3.37 -18.17 0.51
CA VAL A 320 -3.41 -18.06 -0.96
C VAL A 320 -3.19 -16.62 -1.39
N PHE A 321 -3.85 -15.65 -0.72
CA PHE A 321 -3.58 -14.22 -0.95
C PHE A 321 -2.15 -13.82 -0.63
N ALA A 322 -1.59 -14.32 0.47
CA ALA A 322 -0.23 -14.00 0.89
C ALA A 322 0.82 -14.46 -0.13
N VAL A 323 0.69 -15.70 -0.62
CA VAL A 323 1.57 -16.23 -1.67
C VAL A 323 1.42 -15.41 -2.95
N GLY A 324 0.19 -15.19 -3.41
CA GLY A 324 -0.07 -14.39 -4.61
C GLY A 324 0.52 -12.98 -4.50
N ASN A 325 0.26 -12.28 -3.39
CA ASN A 325 0.74 -10.92 -3.18
C ASN A 325 2.27 -10.85 -3.02
N GLY A 326 2.87 -11.84 -2.34
CA GLY A 326 4.32 -11.95 -2.16
C GLY A 326 5.06 -12.14 -3.49
N LEU A 327 4.53 -13.00 -4.38
CA LEU A 327 5.04 -13.14 -5.74
C LEU A 327 5.01 -11.80 -6.50
N GLY A 328 3.95 -11.02 -6.35
CA GLY A 328 3.82 -9.71 -7.01
C GLY A 328 4.66 -8.59 -6.38
N ALA A 329 5.47 -8.88 -5.36
CA ALA A 329 6.27 -7.84 -4.69
C ALA A 329 7.30 -7.21 -5.63
N GLY A 330 7.29 -5.88 -5.71
CA GLY A 330 8.23 -5.13 -6.55
C GLY A 330 7.88 -5.04 -8.04
N ILE A 331 6.97 -5.87 -8.56
CA ILE A 331 6.65 -5.94 -10.00
C ILE A 331 6.22 -4.57 -10.58
N ASN A 332 5.44 -3.78 -9.83
CA ASN A 332 5.03 -2.45 -10.26
C ASN A 332 6.22 -1.52 -10.50
N LYS A 333 7.19 -1.50 -9.59
CA LYS A 333 8.41 -0.67 -9.71
C LYS A 333 9.30 -1.14 -10.85
N THR A 334 9.43 -2.45 -11.04
CA THR A 334 10.22 -3.03 -12.12
C THR A 334 9.60 -2.69 -13.48
N LEU A 335 8.31 -2.92 -13.66
CA LEU A 335 7.61 -2.59 -14.91
C LEU A 335 7.62 -1.10 -15.22
N SER A 336 7.49 -0.24 -14.19
CA SER A 336 7.61 1.20 -14.39
C SER A 336 9.01 1.59 -14.89
N ALA A 337 10.06 0.94 -14.40
CA ALA A 337 11.42 1.18 -14.84
C ALA A 337 11.68 0.67 -16.26
N ASP A 338 11.14 -0.49 -16.61
CA ASP A 338 11.31 -1.15 -17.92
C ASP A 338 10.57 -0.40 -19.05
N LEU A 339 9.40 0.20 -18.75
CA LEU A 339 8.51 0.82 -19.75
C LEU A 339 8.65 2.34 -19.85
N THR A 340 9.31 2.99 -18.90
CA THR A 340 9.46 4.45 -18.93
C THR A 340 10.78 4.85 -19.59
N PRO A 341 10.75 5.63 -20.69
CA PRO A 341 11.95 6.12 -21.36
C PRO A 341 12.78 7.02 -20.45
N SER A 342 14.10 7.08 -20.69
CA SER A 342 15.01 8.01 -19.99
C SER A 342 14.64 9.47 -20.25
N ARG A 343 14.17 9.78 -21.48
CA ARG A 343 13.70 11.11 -21.86
C ARG A 343 12.32 11.39 -21.27
N ASN A 344 12.16 12.49 -20.56
CA ASN A 344 10.94 12.86 -19.82
C ASN A 344 10.44 11.77 -18.86
N ARG A 345 11.38 11.09 -18.19
CA ARG A 345 11.09 9.95 -17.30
C ARG A 345 10.07 10.30 -16.21
N ALA A 346 10.18 11.51 -15.64
CA ALA A 346 9.27 11.97 -14.58
C ALA A 346 7.81 12.03 -15.05
N GLY A 347 7.55 12.56 -16.26
CA GLY A 347 6.21 12.62 -16.83
C GLY A 347 5.62 11.24 -17.10
N TRP A 348 6.43 10.31 -17.66
CA TRP A 348 5.99 8.94 -17.89
C TRP A 348 5.75 8.16 -16.61
N LEU A 349 6.60 8.33 -15.59
CA LEU A 349 6.38 7.74 -14.26
C LEU A 349 5.13 8.31 -13.58
N GLY A 350 4.85 9.61 -13.76
CA GLY A 350 3.63 10.25 -13.28
C GLY A 350 2.39 9.60 -13.89
N LEU A 351 2.36 9.43 -15.22
CA LEU A 351 1.26 8.76 -15.92
C LEU A 351 1.10 7.30 -15.47
N TRP A 352 2.22 6.57 -15.36
CA TRP A 352 2.22 5.19 -14.85
C TRP A 352 1.61 5.10 -13.44
N ASN A 353 2.06 5.94 -12.52
CA ASN A 353 1.56 5.95 -11.15
C ASN A 353 0.08 6.32 -11.07
N SER A 354 -0.37 7.30 -11.86
CA SER A 354 -1.79 7.67 -11.92
C SER A 354 -2.64 6.52 -12.43
N LEU A 355 -2.20 5.83 -13.50
CA LEU A 355 -2.90 4.68 -14.04
C LEU A 355 -2.95 3.52 -13.05
N THR A 356 -1.83 3.16 -12.45
CA THR A 356 -1.76 2.01 -11.56
C THR A 356 -2.45 2.27 -10.21
N ASN A 357 -2.39 3.49 -9.70
CA ASN A 357 -3.09 3.88 -8.47
C ASN A 357 -4.61 4.00 -8.66
N ALA A 358 -5.09 4.19 -9.90
CA ALA A 358 -6.53 4.12 -10.18
C ALA A 358 -7.16 2.78 -9.75
N GLY A 359 -6.34 1.71 -9.63
CA GLY A 359 -6.79 0.44 -9.05
C GLY A 359 -7.26 0.57 -7.59
N ALA A 360 -6.62 1.42 -6.80
CA ALA A 360 -7.03 1.66 -5.41
C ALA A 360 -8.38 2.39 -5.29
N LEU A 361 -8.76 3.13 -6.32
CA LEU A 361 -10.09 3.76 -6.45
C LEU A 361 -11.13 2.76 -6.99
N LEU A 362 -10.81 2.08 -8.10
CA LEU A 362 -11.75 1.22 -8.82
C LEU A 362 -12.04 -0.09 -8.08
N GLY A 363 -11.07 -0.61 -7.33
CA GLY A 363 -11.23 -1.85 -6.56
C GLY A 363 -12.37 -1.75 -5.55
N PRO A 364 -12.28 -0.88 -4.52
CA PRO A 364 -13.37 -0.71 -3.56
C PRO A 364 -14.67 -0.24 -4.20
N GLY A 365 -14.62 0.53 -5.30
CA GLY A 365 -15.80 0.87 -6.09
C GLY A 365 -16.53 -0.35 -6.65
N LEU A 366 -15.78 -1.32 -7.19
CA LEU A 366 -16.33 -2.61 -7.64
C LEU A 366 -16.98 -3.35 -6.45
N VAL A 367 -16.33 -3.38 -5.29
CA VAL A 367 -16.87 -4.01 -4.09
C VAL A 367 -18.16 -3.32 -3.65
N ALA A 368 -18.20 -1.97 -3.65
CA ALA A 368 -19.39 -1.21 -3.28
C ALA A 368 -20.59 -1.56 -4.18
N VAL A 369 -20.40 -1.59 -5.48
CA VAL A 369 -21.47 -1.92 -6.46
C VAL A 369 -21.88 -3.37 -6.30
N ALA A 370 -20.96 -4.33 -6.24
CA ALA A 370 -21.31 -5.75 -6.16
C ALA A 370 -21.98 -6.12 -4.81
N ALA A 371 -21.50 -5.53 -3.70
CA ALA A 371 -22.09 -5.75 -2.38
C ALA A 371 -23.48 -5.11 -2.24
N SER A 372 -23.72 -3.95 -2.89
CA SER A 372 -25.05 -3.32 -2.89
C SER A 372 -26.07 -4.11 -3.70
N ALA A 373 -25.61 -4.83 -4.73
CA ALA A 373 -26.47 -5.65 -5.58
C ALA A 373 -26.87 -6.99 -4.92
N ALA A 374 -26.01 -7.57 -4.07
CA ALA A 374 -26.27 -8.88 -3.49
C ALA A 374 -25.64 -9.08 -2.09
N SER A 375 -24.30 -9.32 -2.00
CA SER A 375 -23.64 -9.70 -0.74
C SER A 375 -22.11 -9.47 -0.78
N VAL A 376 -21.44 -9.63 0.37
CA VAL A 376 -19.97 -9.65 0.47
C VAL A 376 -19.36 -10.76 -0.39
N LEU A 377 -20.00 -11.94 -0.43
CA LEU A 377 -19.56 -13.06 -1.27
C LEU A 377 -19.64 -12.72 -2.75
N SER A 378 -20.71 -12.06 -3.21
CA SER A 378 -20.83 -11.62 -4.61
C SER A 378 -19.75 -10.61 -4.98
N ALA A 379 -19.41 -9.69 -4.07
CA ALA A 379 -18.32 -8.74 -4.24
C ALA A 379 -16.95 -9.45 -4.31
N SER A 380 -16.75 -10.52 -3.53
CA SER A 380 -15.56 -11.36 -3.61
C SER A 380 -15.50 -12.07 -4.97
N PHE A 381 -16.56 -12.70 -5.42
CA PHE A 381 -16.61 -13.35 -6.74
C PHE A 381 -16.38 -12.37 -7.88
N ALA A 382 -17.03 -11.20 -7.86
CA ALA A 382 -16.80 -10.16 -8.87
C ALA A 382 -15.33 -9.72 -8.92
N THR A 383 -14.71 -9.51 -7.76
CA THR A 383 -13.28 -9.17 -7.66
C THR A 383 -12.41 -10.32 -8.15
N GLY A 384 -12.78 -11.57 -7.85
CA GLY A 384 -12.07 -12.77 -8.30
C GLY A 384 -12.03 -12.87 -9.83
N TRP A 385 -13.17 -12.78 -10.47
CA TRP A 385 -13.28 -12.82 -11.93
C TRP A 385 -12.58 -11.62 -12.59
N PHE A 386 -12.72 -10.42 -12.04
CA PHE A 386 -12.00 -9.24 -12.50
C PHE A 386 -10.48 -9.44 -12.45
N THR A 387 -9.97 -10.04 -11.35
CA THR A 387 -8.54 -10.29 -11.16
C THR A 387 -8.03 -11.41 -12.10
N LEU A 388 -8.82 -12.48 -12.32
CA LEU A 388 -8.49 -13.53 -13.29
C LEU A 388 -8.49 -13.02 -14.73
N ALA A 389 -9.45 -12.15 -15.09
CA ALA A 389 -9.43 -11.47 -16.38
C ALA A 389 -8.15 -10.62 -16.55
N GLY A 390 -7.71 -9.94 -15.47
CA GLY A 390 -6.43 -9.25 -15.43
C GLY A 390 -5.22 -10.17 -15.60
N ALA A 391 -5.27 -11.39 -15.06
CA ALA A 391 -4.23 -12.40 -15.28
C ALA A 391 -4.16 -12.84 -16.76
N GLY A 392 -5.32 -13.10 -17.38
CA GLY A 392 -5.42 -13.42 -18.82
C GLY A 392 -4.92 -12.25 -19.69
N TRP A 393 -5.29 -11.02 -19.32
CA TRP A 393 -4.80 -9.80 -19.97
C TRP A 393 -3.27 -9.66 -19.87
N ALA A 394 -2.71 -9.87 -18.68
CA ALA A 394 -1.27 -9.83 -18.46
C ALA A 394 -0.54 -10.91 -19.25
N LEU A 395 -1.07 -12.15 -19.28
CA LEU A 395 -0.53 -13.26 -20.04
C LEU A 395 -0.45 -12.95 -21.54
N TRP A 396 -1.44 -12.24 -22.08
CA TRP A 396 -1.50 -11.88 -23.50
C TRP A 396 -0.60 -10.71 -23.88
N TRP A 397 -0.60 -9.65 -23.09
CA TRP A 397 0.08 -8.39 -23.47
C TRP A 397 1.48 -8.25 -22.93
N LEU A 398 1.78 -8.74 -21.72
CA LEU A 398 3.07 -8.50 -21.09
C LEU A 398 4.26 -9.10 -21.87
N PRO A 399 4.21 -10.35 -22.38
CA PRO A 399 5.33 -10.90 -23.14
C PRO A 399 5.64 -10.17 -24.45
N ARG A 400 4.65 -9.44 -25.02
CA ARG A 400 4.80 -8.69 -26.26
C ARG A 400 5.58 -7.38 -26.09
N PHE A 401 5.53 -6.80 -24.90
CA PHE A 401 6.14 -5.49 -24.63
C PHE A 401 7.33 -5.56 -23.70
N VAL A 402 7.39 -6.58 -22.86
CA VAL A 402 8.48 -6.86 -21.92
C VAL A 402 8.89 -8.32 -22.10
N PRO A 403 9.57 -8.66 -23.20
CA PRO A 403 10.03 -10.03 -23.42
C PRO A 403 10.96 -10.47 -22.28
N GLY A 404 10.85 -11.72 -21.85
CA GLY A 404 11.84 -12.35 -20.98
C GLY A 404 13.22 -12.26 -21.64
N ARG A 405 14.28 -12.05 -20.85
CA ARG A 405 15.64 -12.09 -21.42
C ARG A 405 15.82 -13.41 -22.17
N PRO A 406 16.31 -13.41 -23.40
CA PRO A 406 16.76 -14.64 -24.03
C PRO A 406 17.80 -15.27 -23.10
N HIS A 407 17.77 -16.62 -22.95
CA HIS A 407 18.92 -17.31 -22.39
C HIS A 407 20.17 -16.85 -23.17
N GLU A 408 21.04 -16.09 -22.54
CA GLU A 408 22.39 -15.94 -23.07
C GLU A 408 22.96 -17.35 -23.15
N PRO A 409 23.37 -17.84 -24.36
CA PRO A 409 24.05 -19.11 -24.46
C PRO A 409 25.29 -19.01 -23.54
N ALA A 410 25.43 -20.02 -22.67
CA ALA A 410 26.59 -20.09 -21.78
C ALA A 410 27.84 -19.81 -22.64
N GLU A 411 28.63 -18.77 -22.28
CA GLU A 411 29.90 -18.52 -22.90
C GLU A 411 30.67 -19.84 -22.91
N PRO A 412 31.21 -20.29 -24.05
CA PRO A 412 32.08 -21.45 -24.08
C PRO A 412 33.24 -21.19 -23.12
N ARG A 413 33.36 -22.05 -22.11
CA ARG A 413 34.56 -22.05 -21.26
C ARG A 413 35.77 -22.20 -22.18
N LEU A 414 36.54 -21.15 -22.33
CA LEU A 414 37.85 -21.24 -22.92
C LEU A 414 38.72 -21.92 -21.86
N ASP A 415 38.90 -23.24 -22.02
CA ASP A 415 39.92 -24.03 -21.32
C ASP A 415 41.33 -23.60 -21.77
#